data_8a2534a9ce9c6ace4c3256b14470d9ac
#
_entry.id   8a2534a9ce9c6ace4c3256b14470d9ac
#
_cell.length_a   1.000
_cell.length_b   1.000
_cell.length_c   1.000
_cell.angle_alpha   90.00
_cell.angle_beta   90.00
_cell.angle_gamma   90.00
#
_symmetry.space_group_name_H-M   'P 1'
#
loop_
_entity.id
_entity.type
_entity.pdbx_description
1 polymer ?
#
loop_
_entity_poly.entity_id
_entity_poly.type
_entity_poly.pdbx_seq_one_letter_code
_entity_poly.pdbx_strand_id
1 'polypeptide(L)'
;MIQIVLDASVAKSCSDPAYSDEAAKCFLYLDELRSRELGLIVNEVLEAEWDKHGSRTFTKWRARMESRNRVKRVPEKRSADYRAAVADVYDEGIRVALEKDFHLVELALLGRHPVASRDDKQRRYVRDLIPEYEALGAIQWMNPVTDLEVDSWFERGCDSASFTLSEAA
;
A
#
# COMPACT_ATOMS: atom_id res chain seq x y z
N MET A 1 -0.49 -1.63 -17.19
CA MET A 1 -0.13 -2.49 -16.03
C MET A 1 -0.48 -1.74 -14.75
N ILE A 2 -1.34 -2.32 -13.91
CA ILE A 2 -1.65 -1.77 -12.59
C ILE A 2 -0.42 -1.92 -11.70
N GLN A 3 -0.08 -0.88 -10.96
CA GLN A 3 1.05 -0.84 -10.04
C GLN A 3 0.53 -0.63 -8.62
N ILE A 4 1.02 -1.40 -7.69
CA ILE A 4 0.62 -1.40 -6.28
C ILE A 4 1.69 -0.70 -5.45
N VAL A 5 1.26 0.15 -4.53
CA VAL A 5 2.09 0.65 -3.43
C VAL A 5 2.05 -0.39 -2.32
N LEU A 6 3.11 -1.14 -2.14
CA LEU A 6 3.18 -2.21 -1.14
C LEU A 6 3.89 -1.73 0.11
N ASP A 7 3.15 -1.53 1.18
CA ASP A 7 3.71 -1.11 2.46
C ASP A 7 4.68 -2.16 3.06
N ALA A 8 5.69 -1.68 3.75
CA ALA A 8 6.66 -2.52 4.46
C ALA A 8 6.03 -3.47 5.48
N SER A 9 4.85 -3.15 6.03
CA SER A 9 4.10 -4.04 6.92
C SER A 9 3.70 -5.36 6.24
N VAL A 10 3.34 -5.33 4.96
CA VAL A 10 3.04 -6.52 4.16
C VAL A 10 4.34 -7.26 3.82
N ALA A 11 5.37 -6.55 3.39
CA ALA A 11 6.68 -7.11 3.08
C ALA A 11 7.31 -7.84 4.28
N LYS A 12 7.19 -7.28 5.48
CA LYS A 12 7.64 -7.88 6.74
C LYS A 12 6.86 -9.14 7.10
N SER A 13 5.55 -9.13 6.89
CA SER A 13 4.65 -10.22 7.29
C SER A 13 4.64 -11.39 6.32
N CYS A 14 5.03 -11.16 5.06
CA CYS A 14 5.13 -12.21 4.06
C CYS A 14 6.23 -13.21 4.44
N SER A 15 5.83 -14.45 4.72
CA SER A 15 6.73 -15.51 5.16
C SER A 15 6.23 -16.85 4.61
N ASP A 16 6.82 -17.97 5.05
CA ASP A 16 6.32 -19.28 4.71
C ASP A 16 4.84 -19.41 5.12
N PRO A 17 3.93 -19.79 4.19
CA PRO A 17 2.50 -19.94 4.49
C PRO A 17 2.19 -20.87 5.68
N ALA A 18 3.08 -21.81 5.97
CA ALA A 18 2.93 -22.72 7.12
C ALA A 18 3.20 -22.05 8.47
N TYR A 19 3.77 -20.83 8.48
CA TYR A 19 4.16 -20.14 9.71
C TYR A 19 2.97 -19.55 10.47
N SER A 20 2.06 -18.87 9.77
CA SER A 20 0.83 -18.29 10.36
C SER A 20 -0.19 -17.98 9.26
N ASP A 21 -1.45 -17.74 9.65
CA ASP A 21 -2.50 -17.29 8.71
C ASP A 21 -2.16 -15.94 8.07
N GLU A 22 -1.58 -15.02 8.84
CA GLU A 22 -1.17 -13.70 8.31
C GLU A 22 -0.05 -13.84 7.29
N ALA A 23 0.94 -14.69 7.57
CA ALA A 23 2.02 -15.00 6.63
C ALA A 23 1.48 -15.61 5.34
N ALA A 24 0.53 -16.54 5.45
CA ALA A 24 -0.13 -17.17 4.30
C ALA A 24 -0.89 -16.17 3.45
N LYS A 25 -1.71 -15.32 4.06
CA LYS A 25 -2.49 -14.28 3.35
C LYS A 25 -1.59 -13.26 2.65
N CYS A 26 -0.55 -12.77 3.33
CA CYS A 26 0.43 -11.88 2.69
C CYS A 26 1.16 -12.56 1.54
N PHE A 27 1.54 -13.82 1.70
CA PHE A 27 2.19 -14.59 0.63
C PHE A 27 1.26 -14.78 -0.57
N LEU A 28 0.01 -15.17 -0.35
CA LEU A 28 -0.99 -15.34 -1.41
C LEU A 28 -1.26 -14.03 -2.15
N TYR A 29 -1.34 -12.91 -1.44
CA TYR A 29 -1.46 -11.59 -2.06
C TYR A 29 -0.30 -11.30 -3.02
N LEU A 30 0.93 -11.53 -2.60
CA LEU A 30 2.10 -11.35 -3.46
C LEU A 30 2.11 -12.33 -4.65
N ASP A 31 1.64 -13.56 -4.44
CA ASP A 31 1.54 -14.55 -5.52
C ASP A 31 0.50 -14.14 -6.58
N GLU A 32 -0.63 -13.57 -6.16
CA GLU A 32 -1.63 -12.98 -7.06
C GLU A 32 -1.04 -11.83 -7.88
N LEU A 33 -0.28 -10.92 -7.25
CA LEU A 33 0.40 -9.83 -7.98
C LEU A 33 1.31 -10.39 -9.07
N ARG A 34 2.05 -11.44 -8.76
CA ARG A 34 2.98 -12.08 -9.70
C ARG A 34 2.25 -12.79 -10.82
N SER A 35 1.23 -13.58 -10.51
CA SER A 35 0.51 -14.45 -11.47
C SER A 35 -0.35 -13.63 -12.42
N ARG A 36 -0.91 -12.52 -11.96
CA ARG A 36 -1.75 -11.61 -12.77
C ARG A 36 -0.95 -10.51 -13.47
N GLU A 37 0.37 -10.61 -13.44
CA GLU A 37 1.24 -9.66 -14.13
C GLU A 37 1.10 -8.20 -13.66
N LEU A 38 0.74 -7.98 -12.39
CA LEU A 38 0.72 -6.67 -11.78
C LEU A 38 2.14 -6.22 -11.40
N GLY A 39 2.33 -4.91 -11.22
CA GLY A 39 3.62 -4.33 -10.86
C GLY A 39 3.61 -3.68 -9.49
N LEU A 40 4.77 -3.23 -9.06
CA LEU A 40 4.96 -2.38 -7.90
C LEU A 40 5.43 -1.00 -8.32
N ILE A 41 5.03 0.01 -7.56
CA ILE A 41 5.61 1.36 -7.65
C ILE A 41 6.26 1.70 -6.31
N VAL A 42 7.45 2.27 -6.36
CA VAL A 42 8.27 2.52 -5.18
C VAL A 42 9.11 3.79 -5.38
N ASN A 43 9.33 4.52 -4.29
CA ASN A 43 10.35 5.56 -4.19
C ASN A 43 11.46 5.15 -3.22
N GLU A 44 12.49 5.97 -3.08
CA GLU A 44 13.64 5.67 -2.22
C GLU A 44 13.23 5.43 -0.75
N VAL A 45 12.23 6.14 -0.25
CA VAL A 45 11.77 6.01 1.15
C VAL A 45 11.17 4.63 1.38
N LEU A 46 10.22 4.23 0.55
CA LEU A 46 9.56 2.93 0.66
C LEU A 46 10.54 1.77 0.39
N GLU A 47 11.45 1.97 -0.57
CA GLU A 47 12.48 0.96 -0.88
C GLU A 47 13.42 0.73 0.29
N ALA A 48 13.83 1.80 0.99
CA ALA A 48 14.64 1.70 2.21
C ALA A 48 13.90 0.97 3.35
N GLU A 49 12.58 1.15 3.47
CA GLU A 49 11.77 0.39 4.41
C GLU A 49 11.67 -1.10 4.06
N TRP A 50 11.53 -1.43 2.77
CA TRP A 50 11.59 -2.82 2.32
C TRP A 50 12.93 -3.47 2.63
N ASP A 51 14.03 -2.76 2.41
CA ASP A 51 15.39 -3.26 2.70
C ASP A 51 15.60 -3.50 4.18
N LYS A 52 15.03 -2.65 5.02
CA LYS A 52 15.15 -2.72 6.48
C LYS A 52 14.23 -3.77 7.12
N HIS A 53 13.00 -3.90 6.64
CA HIS A 53 11.94 -4.65 7.29
C HIS A 53 11.43 -5.87 6.53
N GLY A 54 11.69 -5.95 5.23
CA GLY A 54 11.22 -7.04 4.39
C GLY A 54 11.72 -8.40 4.86
N SER A 55 10.84 -9.39 4.85
CA SER A 55 11.21 -10.77 5.16
C SER A 55 12.13 -11.36 4.07
N ARG A 56 12.79 -12.46 4.41
CA ARG A 56 13.59 -13.21 3.43
C ARG A 56 12.75 -13.71 2.25
N THR A 57 11.51 -14.11 2.52
CA THR A 57 10.55 -14.55 1.49
C THR A 57 10.20 -13.40 0.56
N PHE A 58 9.88 -12.22 1.11
CA PHE A 58 9.63 -11.02 0.33
C PHE A 58 10.83 -10.63 -0.53
N THR A 59 12.04 -10.62 0.03
CA THR A 59 13.26 -10.27 -0.70
C THR A 59 13.47 -11.15 -1.93
N LYS A 60 13.25 -12.46 -1.80
CA LYS A 60 13.33 -13.41 -2.93
C LYS A 60 12.23 -13.16 -3.95
N TRP A 61 11.02 -12.88 -3.50
CA TRP A 61 9.88 -12.58 -4.38
C TRP A 61 10.12 -11.25 -5.13
N ARG A 62 10.57 -10.20 -4.43
CA ARG A 62 10.93 -8.91 -5.02
C ARG A 62 11.97 -9.06 -6.13
N ALA A 63 13.05 -9.81 -5.91
CA ALA A 63 14.06 -10.07 -6.93
C ALA A 63 13.48 -10.67 -8.20
N ARG A 64 12.47 -11.55 -8.10
CA ARG A 64 11.76 -12.12 -9.25
C ARG A 64 10.89 -11.05 -9.96
N MET A 65 10.30 -10.13 -9.23
CA MET A 65 9.54 -9.03 -9.82
C MET A 65 10.47 -8.05 -10.56
N GLU A 66 11.63 -7.75 -9.98
CA GLU A 66 12.66 -6.91 -10.60
C GLU A 66 13.21 -7.53 -11.90
N SER A 67 13.51 -8.82 -11.89
CA SER A 67 13.99 -9.52 -13.10
C SER A 67 13.00 -9.51 -14.27
N ARG A 68 11.73 -9.22 -13.98
CA ARG A 68 10.65 -9.10 -14.97
C ARG A 68 10.27 -7.65 -15.27
N ASN A 69 11.06 -6.67 -14.80
CA ASN A 69 10.80 -5.24 -14.95
C ASN A 69 9.42 -4.80 -14.39
N ARG A 70 9.00 -5.40 -13.27
CA ARG A 70 7.70 -5.11 -12.63
C ARG A 70 7.80 -4.24 -11.38
N VAL A 71 8.97 -3.72 -11.07
CA VAL A 71 9.19 -2.75 -9.99
C VAL A 71 9.56 -1.41 -10.63
N LYS A 72 8.62 -0.46 -10.59
CA LYS A 72 8.82 0.89 -11.11
C LYS A 72 9.33 1.80 -10.02
N ARG A 73 10.55 2.30 -10.17
CA ARG A 73 11.13 3.30 -9.29
C ARG A 73 10.79 4.69 -9.78
N VAL A 74 10.29 5.53 -8.90
CA VAL A 74 9.98 6.93 -9.17
C VAL A 74 10.65 7.82 -8.13
N PRO A 75 11.01 9.07 -8.48
CA PRO A 75 11.53 10.02 -7.48
C PRO A 75 10.44 10.35 -6.45
N GLU A 76 10.87 10.74 -5.25
CA GLU A 76 9.95 11.29 -4.25
C GLU A 76 9.22 12.50 -4.84
N LYS A 77 7.89 12.50 -4.77
CA LYS A 77 7.06 13.61 -5.19
C LYS A 77 6.10 13.98 -4.07
N ARG A 78 6.37 15.12 -3.45
CA ARG A 78 5.57 15.65 -2.35
C ARG A 78 4.26 16.21 -2.85
N SER A 79 3.17 15.86 -2.18
CA SER A 79 1.86 16.47 -2.39
C SER A 79 1.66 17.63 -1.42
N ALA A 80 1.69 18.86 -1.92
CA ALA A 80 1.52 20.05 -1.08
C ALA A 80 0.15 20.06 -0.40
N ASP A 81 -0.91 19.68 -1.11
CA ASP A 81 -2.28 19.67 -0.57
C ASP A 81 -2.44 18.60 0.52
N TYR A 82 -1.92 17.40 0.32
CA TYR A 82 -1.97 16.35 1.33
C TYR A 82 -1.18 16.75 2.58
N ARG A 83 0.04 17.27 2.40
CA ARG A 83 0.87 17.70 3.53
C ARG A 83 0.26 18.87 4.29
N ALA A 84 -0.41 19.80 3.61
CA ALA A 84 -1.16 20.87 4.26
C ALA A 84 -2.33 20.32 5.11
N ALA A 85 -3.11 19.38 4.57
CA ALA A 85 -4.19 18.73 5.32
C ALA A 85 -3.66 18.02 6.58
N VAL A 86 -2.52 17.33 6.48
CA VAL A 86 -1.89 16.67 7.64
C VAL A 86 -1.37 17.69 8.66
N ALA A 87 -0.79 18.82 8.21
CA ALA A 87 -0.28 19.87 9.11
C ALA A 87 -1.39 20.49 9.99
N ASP A 88 -2.62 20.50 9.51
CA ASP A 88 -3.80 21.03 10.22
C ASP A 88 -4.42 20.03 11.22
N VAL A 89 -3.92 18.79 11.27
CA VAL A 89 -4.40 17.80 12.25
C VAL A 89 -4.05 18.24 13.67
N TYR A 90 -5.08 18.40 14.50
CA TYR A 90 -4.93 18.88 15.87
C TYR A 90 -4.18 17.88 16.76
N ASP A 91 -4.51 16.59 16.65
CA ASP A 91 -3.86 15.54 17.45
C ASP A 91 -2.43 15.29 16.96
N GLU A 92 -1.45 15.60 17.82
CA GLU A 92 -0.03 15.45 17.49
C GLU A 92 0.36 14.01 17.20
N GLY A 93 -0.20 13.03 17.91
CA GLY A 93 0.09 11.62 17.70
C GLY A 93 -0.39 11.13 16.35
N ILE A 94 -1.58 11.56 15.92
CA ILE A 94 -2.13 11.27 14.60
C ILE A 94 -1.30 11.97 13.51
N ARG A 95 -0.97 13.24 13.71
CA ARG A 95 -0.15 14.01 12.76
C ARG A 95 1.20 13.34 12.53
N VAL A 96 1.92 12.98 13.58
CA VAL A 96 3.23 12.30 13.50
C VAL A 96 3.11 10.94 12.78
N ALA A 97 2.05 10.18 13.05
CA ALA A 97 1.81 8.91 12.36
C ALA A 97 1.58 9.11 10.85
N LEU A 98 0.80 10.13 10.47
CA LEU A 98 0.57 10.47 9.06
C LEU A 98 1.85 10.96 8.36
N GLU A 99 2.64 11.81 9.02
CA GLU A 99 3.90 12.34 8.50
C GLU A 99 4.92 11.22 8.23
N LYS A 100 4.98 10.22 9.10
CA LYS A 100 5.87 9.06 8.95
C LYS A 100 5.62 8.31 7.64
N ASP A 101 4.37 8.21 7.22
CA ASP A 101 3.94 7.40 6.08
C ASP A 101 3.48 8.24 4.89
N PHE A 102 3.94 9.50 4.78
CA PHE A 102 3.66 10.36 3.62
C PHE A 102 3.90 9.67 2.29
N HIS A 103 4.98 8.91 2.19
CA HIS A 103 5.39 8.24 0.96
C HIS A 103 4.36 7.27 0.41
N LEU A 104 3.58 6.59 1.25
CA LEU A 104 2.54 5.66 0.80
C LEU A 104 1.41 6.39 0.08
N VAL A 105 0.90 7.46 0.70
CA VAL A 105 -0.19 8.27 0.13
C VAL A 105 0.28 9.04 -1.09
N GLU A 106 1.47 9.64 -1.04
CA GLU A 106 2.03 10.39 -2.15
C GLU A 106 2.29 9.52 -3.38
N LEU A 107 2.77 8.27 -3.20
CA LEU A 107 2.87 7.29 -4.29
C LEU A 107 1.49 6.94 -4.87
N ALA A 108 0.48 6.72 -4.01
CA ALA A 108 -0.88 6.43 -4.46
C ALA A 108 -1.47 7.57 -5.29
N LEU A 109 -1.24 8.82 -4.88
CA LEU A 109 -1.73 10.02 -5.58
C LEU A 109 -1.09 10.24 -6.96
N LEU A 110 0.10 9.71 -7.23
CA LEU A 110 0.78 9.87 -8.52
C LEU A 110 -0.01 9.31 -9.71
N GLY A 111 -0.78 8.25 -9.51
CA GLY A 111 -1.49 7.57 -10.59
C GLY A 111 -2.68 6.74 -10.12
N ARG A 112 -3.26 7.07 -8.99
CA ARG A 112 -4.33 6.30 -8.33
C ARG A 112 -3.91 4.84 -8.11
N HIS A 113 -2.66 4.66 -7.65
CA HIS A 113 -2.12 3.33 -7.37
C HIS A 113 -2.74 2.76 -6.09
N PRO A 114 -3.28 1.54 -6.09
CA PRO A 114 -3.76 0.91 -4.89
C PRO A 114 -2.66 0.75 -3.84
N VAL A 115 -3.00 0.95 -2.57
CA VAL A 115 -2.13 0.72 -1.42
C VAL A 115 -2.50 -0.62 -0.78
N ALA A 116 -1.51 -1.47 -0.57
CA ALA A 116 -1.63 -2.67 0.24
C ALA A 116 -0.84 -2.49 1.54
N SER A 117 -1.52 -2.45 2.67
CA SER A 117 -0.92 -2.24 3.99
C SER A 117 -1.68 -3.02 5.05
N ARG A 118 -0.98 -3.47 6.09
CA ARG A 118 -1.58 -4.07 7.29
C ARG A 118 -2.00 -3.04 8.34
N ASP A 119 -1.66 -1.77 8.14
CA ASP A 119 -1.96 -0.70 9.08
C ASP A 119 -3.36 -0.10 8.83
N ASP A 120 -4.39 -0.74 9.42
CA ASP A 120 -5.77 -0.24 9.38
C ASP A 120 -5.94 1.08 10.14
N LYS A 121 -5.04 1.39 11.07
CA LYS A 121 -5.05 2.64 11.82
C LYS A 121 -4.62 3.79 10.90
N GLN A 122 -3.56 3.61 10.14
CA GLN A 122 -3.11 4.55 9.13
C GLN A 122 -4.18 4.77 8.05
N ARG A 123 -4.78 3.69 7.54
CA ARG A 123 -5.91 3.74 6.60
C ARG A 123 -7.03 4.65 7.12
N ARG A 124 -7.41 4.50 8.38
CA ARG A 124 -8.45 5.29 9.03
C ARG A 124 -8.05 6.76 9.16
N TYR A 125 -6.81 7.05 9.56
CA TYR A 125 -6.32 8.42 9.66
C TYR A 125 -6.32 9.14 8.31
N VAL A 126 -5.90 8.48 7.24
CA VAL A 126 -5.93 9.05 5.89
C VAL A 126 -7.37 9.28 5.43
N ARG A 127 -8.27 8.35 5.68
CA ARG A 127 -9.70 8.49 5.35
C ARG A 127 -10.33 9.72 6.05
N ASP A 128 -9.98 9.94 7.30
CA ASP A 128 -10.54 11.03 8.09
C ASP A 128 -10.11 12.42 7.57
N LEU A 129 -9.10 12.47 6.67
CA LEU A 129 -8.66 13.68 5.98
C LEU A 129 -9.38 13.95 4.64
N ILE A 130 -10.30 13.08 4.21
CA ILE A 130 -11.03 13.29 2.94
C ILE A 130 -11.75 14.65 2.90
N PRO A 131 -12.41 15.14 3.98
CA PRO A 131 -13.04 16.46 3.96
C PRO A 131 -12.06 17.61 3.68
N GLU A 132 -10.80 17.46 4.06
CA GLU A 132 -9.75 18.47 3.87
C GLU A 132 -9.06 18.34 2.49
N TYR A 133 -9.02 17.11 1.96
CA TYR A 133 -8.43 16.84 0.65
C TYR A 133 -9.18 15.70 -0.05
N GLU A 134 -10.19 16.05 -0.84
CA GLU A 134 -11.13 15.11 -1.48
C GLU A 134 -10.45 14.04 -2.35
N ALA A 135 -9.30 14.34 -2.96
CA ALA A 135 -8.57 13.40 -3.80
C ALA A 135 -8.17 12.09 -3.07
N LEU A 136 -8.06 12.12 -1.74
CA LEU A 136 -7.79 10.94 -0.93
C LEU A 136 -8.90 9.90 -1.03
N GLY A 137 -10.14 10.33 -1.23
CA GLY A 137 -11.30 9.44 -1.31
C GLY A 137 -11.24 8.42 -2.43
N ALA A 138 -10.52 8.71 -3.51
CA ALA A 138 -10.34 7.82 -4.65
C ALA A 138 -9.18 6.81 -4.48
N ILE A 139 -8.37 6.94 -3.44
CA ILE A 139 -7.29 5.99 -3.17
C ILE A 139 -7.89 4.65 -2.73
N GLN A 140 -7.51 3.58 -3.41
CA GLN A 140 -7.80 2.22 -2.96
C GLN A 140 -6.80 1.82 -1.87
N TRP A 141 -7.30 1.33 -0.76
CA TRP A 141 -6.46 0.88 0.35
C TRP A 141 -6.99 -0.43 0.90
N MET A 142 -6.20 -1.48 0.80
CA MET A 142 -6.59 -2.81 1.22
C MET A 142 -5.60 -3.39 2.23
N ASN A 143 -6.13 -4.19 3.15
CA ASN A 143 -5.34 -5.00 4.06
C ASN A 143 -5.45 -6.47 3.63
N PRO A 144 -4.37 -7.07 3.09
CA PRO A 144 -4.40 -8.46 2.61
C PRO A 144 -4.78 -9.49 3.68
N VAL A 145 -4.69 -9.12 4.95
CA VAL A 145 -4.95 -10.03 6.08
C VAL A 145 -6.41 -9.96 6.55
N THR A 146 -6.96 -8.76 6.65
CA THR A 146 -8.27 -8.52 7.28
C THR A 146 -9.41 -8.30 6.29
N ASP A 147 -9.12 -7.81 5.09
CA ASP A 147 -10.14 -7.53 4.09
C ASP A 147 -10.54 -8.82 3.36
N LEU A 148 -11.78 -9.26 3.53
CA LEU A 148 -12.28 -10.53 3.01
C LEU A 148 -12.46 -10.54 1.48
N GLU A 149 -12.65 -9.38 0.86
CA GLU A 149 -12.98 -9.24 -0.56
C GLU A 149 -11.76 -9.08 -1.48
N VAL A 150 -10.55 -9.23 -0.95
CA VAL A 150 -9.31 -9.03 -1.73
C VAL A 150 -9.21 -10.04 -2.88
N ASP A 151 -9.55 -11.30 -2.63
CA ASP A 151 -9.54 -12.34 -3.68
C ASP A 151 -10.55 -12.01 -4.78
N SER A 152 -11.77 -11.62 -4.40
CA SER A 152 -12.80 -11.19 -5.34
C SER A 152 -12.39 -9.96 -6.14
N TRP A 153 -11.62 -9.04 -5.56
CA TRP A 153 -11.08 -7.88 -6.26
C TRP A 153 -10.12 -8.31 -7.38
N PHE A 154 -9.24 -9.25 -7.10
CA PHE A 154 -8.37 -9.84 -8.13
C PHE A 154 -9.17 -10.53 -9.23
N GLU A 155 -10.19 -11.30 -8.87
CA GLU A 155 -11.06 -12.03 -9.83
C GLU A 155 -11.82 -11.06 -10.75
N ARG A 156 -12.25 -9.91 -10.25
CA ARG A 156 -12.88 -8.83 -11.04
C ARG A 156 -11.90 -8.01 -11.88
N GLY A 157 -10.63 -8.37 -11.91
CA GLY A 157 -9.60 -7.66 -12.70
C GLY A 157 -9.10 -6.38 -12.04
N CYS A 158 -9.11 -6.32 -10.73
CA CYS A 158 -8.63 -5.18 -9.94
C CYS A 158 -9.41 -3.89 -10.23
N ASP A 159 -10.73 -3.95 -10.14
CA ASP A 159 -11.60 -2.81 -10.39
C ASP A 159 -11.23 -1.59 -9.52
N SER A 160 -11.42 -0.38 -10.06
CA SER A 160 -11.01 0.87 -9.40
C SER A 160 -12.04 1.41 -8.40
N ALA A 161 -13.19 0.78 -8.25
CA ALA A 161 -14.25 1.22 -7.35
C ALA A 161 -14.16 0.57 -5.97
N SER A 162 -13.64 -0.66 -5.89
CA SER A 162 -13.53 -1.38 -4.63
C SER A 162 -12.39 -0.85 -3.75
N PHE A 163 -12.56 -0.95 -2.45
CA PHE A 163 -11.57 -0.55 -1.43
C PHE A 163 -11.20 0.92 -1.42
N THR A 164 -11.97 1.80 -2.06
CA THR A 164 -11.70 3.24 -1.97
C THR A 164 -11.86 3.73 -0.54
N LEU A 165 -11.06 4.73 -0.15
CA LEU A 165 -11.17 5.31 1.19
C LEU A 165 -12.54 5.93 1.44
N SER A 166 -13.24 6.40 0.40
CA SER A 166 -14.63 6.89 0.50
C SER A 166 -15.64 5.77 0.78
N GLU A 167 -15.42 4.56 0.28
CA GLU A 167 -16.32 3.41 0.46
C GLU A 167 -16.17 2.77 1.85
N ALA A 168 -15.00 2.87 2.44
CA ALA A 168 -14.67 2.28 3.75
C ALA A 168 -15.31 3.00 4.95
N ALA A 169 -16.29 3.84 4.70
CA ALA A 169 -17.03 4.55 5.74
C ALA A 169 -18.08 3.66 6.43
#